data_643f3aa8d32f8aec6ea6eea94cb8e208
#
_entry.id   643f3aa8d32f8aec6ea6eea94cb8e208
#
_cell.length_a   1.000
_cell.length_b   1.000
_cell.length_c   1.000
_cell.angle_alpha   90.00
_cell.angle_beta   90.00
_cell.angle_gamma   90.00
#
_symmetry.space_group_name_H-M   'P 1'
#
loop_
_entity.id
_entity.type
_entity.pdbx_description
1 polymer ?
#
loop_
_entity_poly.entity_id
_entity_poly.type
_entity_poly.pdbx_seq_one_letter_code
_entity_poly.pdbx_strand_id
1 'polypeptide(L)'
;MKAKIIGVSQNIQRIKTLIDQIANTGLNTIIYGETGVGKELIAECLYQKSNRSSKPFIKVNCAALPDTLLESEMFGYERGAFTGAERRKRGKFEQAHGGVLFLDEIGDMSLPLQSKLLHVLQGGDFTPLGSEKSVTTNTWVIAATNHELEKDMQNGKFRKDLYYRLSTIKIYIEPLRNRPEDIPHLIE
;
A
#
# COMPACT_ATOMS: atom_id res chain seq x y z
N MET A 1 15.02 -6.31 12.78
CA MET A 1 15.75 -4.99 12.80
C MET A 1 14.72 -3.88 12.65
N LYS A 2 14.92 -2.72 13.30
CA LYS A 2 14.05 -1.56 13.05
C LYS A 2 14.42 -0.94 11.69
N ALA A 3 13.42 -0.67 10.85
CA ALA A 3 13.63 0.05 9.60
C ALA A 3 14.21 1.44 9.89
N LYS A 4 15.25 1.84 9.16
CA LYS A 4 15.93 3.13 9.33
C LYS A 4 16.18 3.75 7.96
N ILE A 5 15.65 4.94 7.75
CA ILE A 5 15.95 5.73 6.54
C ILE A 5 17.29 6.41 6.73
N ILE A 6 18.28 6.06 5.90
CA ILE A 6 19.62 6.65 5.88
C ILE A 6 19.66 7.70 4.78
N GLY A 7 20.31 8.84 5.05
CA GLY A 7 20.53 9.93 4.12
C GLY A 7 20.44 11.29 4.79
N VAL A 8 21.12 12.26 4.16
CA VAL A 8 21.27 13.66 4.61
C VAL A 8 20.65 14.65 3.61
N SER A 9 20.28 14.20 2.42
CA SER A 9 19.68 15.04 1.38
C SER A 9 18.41 15.73 1.86
N GLN A 10 18.11 16.87 1.26
CA GLN A 10 16.92 17.65 1.58
C GLN A 10 15.64 16.83 1.37
N ASN A 11 15.58 16.00 0.31
CA ASN A 11 14.45 15.10 0.06
C ASN A 11 14.26 14.11 1.22
N ILE A 12 15.31 13.42 1.65
CA ILE A 12 15.25 12.45 2.76
C ILE A 12 14.92 13.13 4.09
N GLN A 13 15.44 14.33 4.37
CA GLN A 13 15.11 15.06 5.61
C GLN A 13 13.62 15.46 5.64
N ARG A 14 13.09 15.96 4.52
CA ARG A 14 11.65 16.27 4.38
C ARG A 14 10.79 15.02 4.60
N ILE A 15 11.18 13.89 4.03
CA ILE A 15 10.47 12.61 4.22
C ILE A 15 10.48 12.20 5.69
N LYS A 16 11.62 12.26 6.38
CA LYS A 16 11.73 11.95 7.81
C LYS A 16 10.79 12.83 8.66
N THR A 17 10.81 14.14 8.42
CA THR A 17 9.93 15.09 9.10
C THR A 17 8.45 14.79 8.84
N LEU A 18 8.09 14.53 7.58
CA LEU A 18 6.72 14.20 7.21
C LEU A 18 6.25 12.90 7.87
N ILE A 19 7.09 11.86 7.91
CA ILE A 19 6.78 10.62 8.61
C ILE A 19 6.45 10.88 10.09
N ASP A 20 7.23 11.72 10.77
CA ASP A 20 6.99 12.06 12.18
C ASP A 20 5.64 12.78 12.39
N GLN A 21 5.24 13.62 11.44
CA GLN A 21 3.98 14.35 11.48
C GLN A 21 2.76 13.47 11.22
N ILE A 22 2.87 12.49 10.31
CA ILE A 22 1.69 11.77 9.80
C ILE A 22 1.52 10.36 10.38
N ALA A 23 2.54 9.77 11.00
CA ALA A 23 2.53 8.36 11.43
C ALA A 23 1.32 7.99 12.32
N ASN A 24 0.80 8.93 13.11
CA ASN A 24 -0.33 8.69 14.01
C ASN A 24 -1.68 9.19 13.47
N THR A 25 -1.73 9.70 12.23
CA THR A 25 -2.98 10.21 11.65
C THR A 25 -3.87 9.10 11.09
N GLY A 26 -3.29 7.97 10.67
CA GLY A 26 -3.99 6.90 9.97
C GLY A 26 -4.52 7.30 8.58
N LEU A 27 -4.09 8.44 8.04
CA LEU A 27 -4.47 8.91 6.71
C LEU A 27 -3.80 8.07 5.62
N ASN A 28 -4.59 7.66 4.63
CA ASN A 28 -4.05 6.92 3.50
C ASN A 28 -2.93 7.72 2.81
N THR A 29 -1.85 7.02 2.52
CA THR A 29 -0.61 7.63 2.03
C THR A 29 -0.16 6.94 0.75
N ILE A 30 0.19 7.70 -0.27
CA ILE A 30 0.87 7.18 -1.47
C ILE A 30 2.34 7.61 -1.46
N ILE A 31 3.22 6.64 -1.73
CA ILE A 31 4.66 6.82 -1.86
C ILE A 31 5.03 6.68 -3.34
N TYR A 32 5.49 7.77 -3.94
CA TYR A 32 5.93 7.82 -5.32
C TYR A 32 7.45 7.72 -5.41
N GLY A 33 7.93 6.97 -6.38
CA GLY A 33 9.35 6.89 -6.69
C GLY A 33 9.67 5.72 -7.60
N GLU A 34 10.81 5.76 -8.25
CA GLU A 34 11.30 4.70 -9.12
C GLU A 34 11.44 3.37 -8.39
N THR A 35 11.53 2.29 -9.14
CA THR A 35 11.79 0.95 -8.55
C THR A 35 13.16 0.95 -7.86
N GLY A 36 13.23 0.36 -6.66
CA GLY A 36 14.47 0.25 -5.89
C GLY A 36 14.87 1.46 -5.05
N VAL A 37 14.12 2.59 -5.08
CA VAL A 37 14.50 3.79 -4.31
C VAL A 37 14.27 3.69 -2.79
N GLY A 38 13.52 2.66 -2.33
CA GLY A 38 13.23 2.44 -0.91
C GLY A 38 11.82 2.78 -0.49
N LYS A 39 10.82 2.72 -1.38
CA LYS A 39 9.39 2.98 -1.06
C LYS A 39 8.89 2.12 0.11
N GLU A 40 9.22 0.83 0.10
CA GLU A 40 8.85 -0.12 1.16
C GLU A 40 9.46 0.28 2.52
N LEU A 41 10.71 0.72 2.53
CA LEU A 41 11.39 1.17 3.74
C LEU A 41 10.68 2.39 4.38
N ILE A 42 10.17 3.32 3.54
CA ILE A 42 9.38 4.46 4.02
C ILE A 42 8.08 3.97 4.66
N ALA A 43 7.37 3.02 4.03
CA ALA A 43 6.15 2.43 4.59
C ALA A 43 6.41 1.72 5.92
N GLU A 44 7.50 0.99 6.04
CA GLU A 44 7.92 0.35 7.30
C GLU A 44 8.25 1.39 8.38
N CYS A 45 8.91 2.49 8.05
CA CYS A 45 9.20 3.56 9.00
C CYS A 45 7.92 4.26 9.48
N LEU A 46 6.95 4.51 8.59
CA LEU A 46 5.63 5.01 8.94
C LEU A 46 4.93 4.08 9.93
N TYR A 47 4.87 2.78 9.62
CA TYR A 47 4.28 1.77 10.50
C TYR A 47 4.96 1.74 11.87
N GLN A 48 6.30 1.68 11.92
CA GLN A 48 7.06 1.58 13.17
C GLN A 48 6.91 2.80 14.09
N LYS A 49 6.68 3.99 13.51
CA LYS A 49 6.45 5.23 14.26
C LYS A 49 4.97 5.44 14.64
N SER A 50 4.07 4.63 14.11
CA SER A 50 2.64 4.77 14.34
C SER A 50 2.18 4.10 15.64
N ASN A 51 1.00 4.50 16.11
CA ASN A 51 0.28 3.82 17.19
C ASN A 51 -0.18 2.39 16.82
N ARG A 52 0.01 1.98 15.56
CA ARG A 52 -0.25 0.62 15.07
C ARG A 52 1.00 -0.25 14.98
N SER A 53 2.15 0.20 15.50
CA SER A 53 3.45 -0.52 15.42
C SER A 53 3.48 -1.90 16.08
N SER A 54 2.53 -2.21 16.97
CA SER A 54 2.33 -3.53 17.58
C SER A 54 1.25 -4.37 16.90
N LYS A 55 0.62 -3.86 15.83
CA LYS A 55 -0.45 -4.50 15.06
C LYS A 55 0.12 -5.13 13.79
N PRO A 56 -0.66 -5.94 13.04
CA PRO A 56 -0.17 -6.54 11.80
C PRO A 56 0.30 -5.49 10.78
N PHE A 57 1.43 -5.77 10.13
CA PHE A 57 1.91 -5.07 8.94
C PHE A 57 1.94 -6.06 7.78
N ILE A 58 0.97 -5.98 6.90
CA ILE A 58 0.78 -6.92 5.80
C ILE A 58 1.20 -6.24 4.50
N LYS A 59 1.97 -6.95 3.67
CA LYS A 59 2.48 -6.46 2.39
C LYS A 59 1.83 -7.22 1.24
N VAL A 60 1.49 -6.52 0.18
CA VAL A 60 1.01 -7.08 -1.08
C VAL A 60 1.68 -6.34 -2.22
N ASN A 61 2.28 -7.07 -3.14
CA ASN A 61 2.76 -6.51 -4.40
C ASN A 61 1.71 -6.75 -5.48
N CYS A 62 1.12 -5.67 -6.01
CA CYS A 62 0.02 -5.73 -6.97
C CYS A 62 0.45 -6.17 -8.37
N ALA A 63 1.75 -6.03 -8.71
CA ALA A 63 2.31 -6.48 -9.98
C ALA A 63 2.73 -7.97 -9.98
N ALA A 64 2.87 -8.59 -8.80
CA ALA A 64 3.47 -9.92 -8.68
C ALA A 64 2.52 -11.08 -9.04
N LEU A 65 1.20 -10.83 -9.12
CA LEU A 65 0.19 -11.86 -9.29
C LEU A 65 -0.79 -11.49 -10.40
N PRO A 66 -1.31 -12.46 -11.17
CA PRO A 66 -2.47 -12.25 -12.02
C PRO A 66 -3.69 -11.76 -11.21
N ASP A 67 -4.55 -10.97 -11.83
CA ASP A 67 -5.69 -10.30 -11.18
C ASP A 67 -6.57 -11.23 -10.33
N THR A 68 -6.90 -12.40 -10.84
CA THR A 68 -7.74 -13.38 -10.14
C THR A 68 -7.10 -13.90 -8.86
N LEU A 69 -5.77 -14.09 -8.88
CA LEU A 69 -5.01 -14.49 -7.71
C LEU A 69 -4.85 -13.32 -6.74
N LEU A 70 -4.54 -12.11 -7.25
CA LEU A 70 -4.44 -10.90 -6.44
C LEU A 70 -5.76 -10.63 -5.71
N GLU A 71 -6.90 -10.78 -6.38
CA GLU A 71 -8.22 -10.64 -5.78
C GLU A 71 -8.43 -11.61 -4.61
N SER A 72 -8.15 -12.89 -4.84
CA SER A 72 -8.29 -13.94 -3.82
C SER A 72 -7.31 -13.74 -2.66
N GLU A 73 -6.11 -13.23 -2.89
CA GLU A 73 -5.16 -12.86 -1.83
C GLU A 73 -5.65 -11.67 -1.02
N MET A 74 -6.13 -10.60 -1.68
CA MET A 74 -6.55 -9.37 -1.00
C MET A 74 -7.81 -9.57 -0.16
N PHE A 75 -8.84 -10.21 -0.74
CA PHE A 75 -10.18 -10.29 -0.13
C PHE A 75 -10.50 -11.65 0.48
N GLY A 76 -9.71 -12.68 0.14
CA GLY A 76 -9.98 -14.05 0.60
C GLY A 76 -11.14 -14.74 -0.13
N TYR A 77 -11.41 -15.96 0.25
CA TYR A 77 -12.47 -16.76 -0.36
C TYR A 77 -13.04 -17.80 0.61
N GLU A 78 -14.29 -18.16 0.38
CA GLU A 78 -14.95 -19.28 1.07
C GLU A 78 -14.69 -20.60 0.34
N ARG A 79 -14.89 -21.70 1.03
CA ARG A 79 -14.84 -23.04 0.43
C ARG A 79 -15.83 -23.14 -0.72
N GLY A 80 -15.37 -23.63 -1.89
CA GLY A 80 -16.19 -23.77 -3.08
C GLY A 80 -16.34 -22.51 -3.95
N ALA A 81 -15.67 -21.41 -3.63
CA ALA A 81 -15.72 -20.17 -4.40
C ALA A 81 -15.25 -20.33 -5.85
N PHE A 82 -14.34 -21.24 -6.11
CA PHE A 82 -13.84 -21.62 -7.43
C PHE A 82 -13.25 -23.04 -7.40
N THR A 83 -12.92 -23.58 -8.57
CA THR A 83 -12.28 -24.91 -8.69
C THR A 83 -10.95 -24.93 -7.95
N GLY A 84 -10.81 -25.78 -6.92
CA GLY A 84 -9.63 -25.85 -6.06
C GLY A 84 -9.75 -25.08 -4.73
N ALA A 85 -10.84 -24.38 -4.48
CA ALA A 85 -11.12 -23.74 -3.20
C ALA A 85 -11.60 -24.77 -2.15
N GLU A 86 -10.71 -25.67 -1.72
CA GLU A 86 -11.04 -26.77 -0.80
C GLU A 86 -11.38 -26.30 0.62
N ARG A 87 -10.86 -25.14 1.03
CA ARG A 87 -11.05 -24.54 2.36
C ARG A 87 -11.13 -23.02 2.25
N ARG A 88 -11.71 -22.38 3.27
CA ARG A 88 -11.71 -20.93 3.41
C ARG A 88 -10.28 -20.39 3.53
N LYS A 89 -10.00 -19.24 2.89
CA LYS A 89 -8.76 -18.49 3.06
C LYS A 89 -9.06 -17.04 3.44
N ARG A 90 -8.44 -16.58 4.53
CA ARG A 90 -8.52 -15.18 4.95
C ARG A 90 -7.72 -14.29 4.00
N GLY A 91 -8.35 -13.22 3.53
CA GLY A 91 -7.69 -12.20 2.70
C GLY A 91 -6.72 -11.32 3.48
N LYS A 92 -5.86 -10.61 2.76
CA LYS A 92 -4.87 -9.69 3.35
C LYS A 92 -5.53 -8.53 4.11
N PHE A 93 -6.69 -8.03 3.67
CA PHE A 93 -7.47 -7.04 4.43
C PHE A 93 -7.93 -7.57 5.79
N GLU A 94 -8.41 -8.81 5.85
CA GLU A 94 -8.79 -9.45 7.11
C GLU A 94 -7.57 -9.67 8.02
N GLN A 95 -6.43 -10.07 7.45
CA GLN A 95 -5.18 -10.25 8.19
C GLN A 95 -4.60 -8.93 8.72
N ALA A 96 -4.79 -7.81 7.98
CA ALA A 96 -4.34 -6.48 8.34
C ALA A 96 -5.29 -5.74 9.29
N HIS A 97 -6.37 -6.38 9.75
CA HIS A 97 -7.35 -5.71 10.62
C HIS A 97 -6.71 -5.11 11.88
N GLY A 98 -7.01 -3.85 12.15
CA GLY A 98 -6.42 -3.05 13.24
C GLY A 98 -5.00 -2.57 12.97
N GLY A 99 -4.36 -3.02 11.89
CA GLY A 99 -2.98 -2.74 11.52
C GLY A 99 -2.85 -1.93 10.23
N VAL A 100 -1.84 -2.29 9.44
CA VAL A 100 -1.46 -1.60 8.20
C VAL A 100 -1.40 -2.59 7.04
N LEU A 101 -1.95 -2.20 5.89
CA LEU A 101 -1.78 -2.90 4.61
C LEU A 101 -0.94 -2.03 3.68
N PHE A 102 0.23 -2.53 3.31
CA PHE A 102 1.09 -1.92 2.32
C PHE A 102 0.83 -2.54 0.96
N LEU A 103 0.42 -1.71 0.00
CA LEU A 103 0.14 -2.08 -1.39
C LEU A 103 1.26 -1.53 -2.28
N ASP A 104 2.19 -2.38 -2.67
CA ASP A 104 3.27 -1.99 -3.58
C ASP A 104 2.82 -2.12 -5.04
N GLU A 105 3.32 -1.22 -5.89
CA GLU A 105 3.01 -1.08 -7.32
C GLU A 105 1.49 -1.02 -7.58
N ILE A 106 0.80 -0.12 -6.86
CA ILE A 106 -0.66 0.05 -6.95
C ILE A 106 -1.13 0.46 -8.36
N GLY A 107 -0.25 1.08 -9.15
CA GLY A 107 -0.53 1.46 -10.54
C GLY A 107 -0.79 0.29 -11.48
N ASP A 108 -0.30 -0.92 -11.14
CA ASP A 108 -0.49 -2.13 -11.92
C ASP A 108 -1.82 -2.85 -11.65
N MET A 109 -2.60 -2.37 -10.69
CA MET A 109 -3.89 -2.96 -10.34
C MET A 109 -4.93 -2.72 -11.43
N SER A 110 -5.66 -3.77 -11.82
CA SER A 110 -6.74 -3.65 -12.81
C SER A 110 -7.93 -2.83 -12.31
N LEU A 111 -8.68 -2.23 -13.23
CA LEU A 111 -9.85 -1.40 -12.89
C LEU A 111 -10.92 -2.12 -12.04
N PRO A 112 -11.25 -3.40 -12.26
CA PRO A 112 -12.15 -4.13 -11.37
C PRO A 112 -11.64 -4.22 -9.94
N LEU A 113 -10.34 -4.51 -9.74
CA LEU A 113 -9.73 -4.56 -8.41
C LEU A 113 -9.64 -3.18 -7.76
N GLN A 114 -9.34 -2.13 -8.54
CA GLN A 114 -9.40 -0.74 -8.06
C GLN A 114 -10.79 -0.39 -7.52
N SER A 115 -11.87 -0.85 -8.17
CA SER A 115 -13.24 -0.63 -7.72
C SER A 115 -13.52 -1.32 -6.38
N LYS A 116 -13.07 -2.56 -6.21
CA LYS A 116 -13.21 -3.30 -4.94
C LYS A 116 -12.39 -2.65 -3.82
N LEU A 117 -11.16 -2.24 -4.12
CA LEU A 117 -10.31 -1.52 -3.17
C LEU A 117 -10.98 -0.22 -2.70
N LEU A 118 -11.55 0.56 -3.64
CA LEU A 118 -12.26 1.78 -3.29
C LEU A 118 -13.43 1.52 -2.33
N HIS A 119 -14.21 0.45 -2.56
CA HIS A 119 -15.31 0.07 -1.68
C HIS A 119 -14.82 -0.15 -0.24
N VAL A 120 -13.75 -0.91 -0.08
CA VAL A 120 -13.14 -1.16 1.26
C VAL A 120 -12.66 0.13 1.91
N LEU A 121 -12.01 1.02 1.14
CA LEU A 121 -11.51 2.29 1.67
C LEU A 121 -12.62 3.27 2.07
N GLN A 122 -13.82 3.15 1.49
CA GLN A 122 -14.98 3.98 1.81
C GLN A 122 -15.84 3.39 2.92
N GLY A 123 -16.19 2.10 2.81
CA GLY A 123 -17.11 1.41 3.69
C GLY A 123 -16.46 0.76 4.90
N GLY A 124 -15.17 0.45 4.82
CA GLY A 124 -14.48 -0.31 5.87
C GLY A 124 -14.87 -1.80 5.89
N ASP A 125 -15.50 -2.29 4.81
CA ASP A 125 -15.94 -3.67 4.69
C ASP A 125 -15.71 -4.21 3.27
N PHE A 126 -15.69 -5.52 3.14
CA PHE A 126 -15.58 -6.24 1.86
C PHE A 126 -16.24 -7.62 1.96
N THR A 127 -16.55 -8.19 0.81
CA THR A 127 -17.11 -9.55 0.72
C THR A 127 -16.07 -10.49 0.13
N PRO A 128 -15.66 -11.56 0.86
CA PRO A 128 -14.80 -12.62 0.32
C PRO A 128 -15.43 -13.28 -0.91
N LEU A 129 -14.60 -13.81 -1.81
CA LEU A 129 -15.08 -14.53 -2.97
C LEU A 129 -15.95 -15.75 -2.55
N GLY A 130 -17.10 -15.90 -3.19
CA GLY A 130 -18.06 -16.97 -2.87
C GLY A 130 -18.82 -16.79 -1.55
N SER A 131 -18.70 -15.63 -0.90
CA SER A 131 -19.44 -15.30 0.33
C SER A 131 -20.58 -14.33 0.04
N GLU A 132 -21.67 -14.44 0.80
CA GLU A 132 -22.74 -13.43 0.86
C GLU A 132 -22.53 -12.48 2.07
N LYS A 133 -21.61 -12.82 2.98
CA LYS A 133 -21.36 -12.07 4.21
C LYS A 133 -20.20 -11.11 4.02
N SER A 134 -20.42 -9.84 4.38
CA SER A 134 -19.33 -8.85 4.43
C SER A 134 -18.45 -9.04 5.68
N VAL A 135 -17.22 -8.66 5.56
CA VAL A 135 -16.21 -8.65 6.63
C VAL A 135 -15.77 -7.22 6.85
N THR A 136 -15.92 -6.71 8.06
CA THR A 136 -15.47 -5.37 8.43
C THR A 136 -13.98 -5.35 8.74
N THR A 137 -13.30 -4.31 8.27
CA THR A 137 -11.88 -4.09 8.56
C THR A 137 -11.60 -2.65 8.93
N ASN A 138 -10.69 -2.45 9.90
CA ASN A 138 -10.11 -1.15 10.24
C ASN A 138 -8.62 -1.17 9.86
N THR A 139 -8.34 -1.01 8.58
CA THR A 139 -7.00 -1.12 8.04
C THR A 139 -6.51 0.24 7.55
N TRP A 140 -5.34 0.66 8.01
CA TRP A 140 -4.63 1.80 7.42
C TRP A 140 -3.92 1.35 6.14
N VAL A 141 -4.20 2.00 5.02
CA VAL A 141 -3.60 1.66 3.73
C VAL A 141 -2.47 2.64 3.40
N ILE A 142 -1.30 2.08 3.12
CA ILE A 142 -0.15 2.77 2.55
C ILE A 142 0.08 2.15 1.18
N ALA A 143 0.07 2.95 0.13
CA ALA A 143 0.31 2.50 -1.25
C ALA A 143 1.65 3.02 -1.76
N ALA A 144 2.27 2.29 -2.67
CA ALA A 144 3.48 2.73 -3.38
C ALA A 144 3.34 2.49 -4.89
N THR A 145 3.99 3.32 -5.69
CA THR A 145 4.00 3.19 -7.14
C THR A 145 5.18 3.90 -7.77
N ASN A 146 5.63 3.40 -8.93
CA ASN A 146 6.53 4.09 -9.85
C ASN A 146 5.75 4.75 -11.01
N HIS A 147 4.42 4.57 -11.09
CA HIS A 147 3.55 5.15 -12.10
C HIS A 147 3.26 6.63 -11.85
N GLU A 148 3.04 7.38 -12.92
CA GLU A 148 2.44 8.72 -12.88
C GLU A 148 0.91 8.58 -12.88
N LEU A 149 0.32 8.32 -11.71
CA LEU A 149 -1.12 8.01 -11.60
C LEU A 149 -2.03 9.10 -12.18
N GLU A 150 -1.60 10.36 -12.18
CA GLU A 150 -2.32 11.47 -12.80
C GLU A 150 -2.45 11.27 -14.33
N LYS A 151 -1.40 10.76 -14.98
CA LYS A 151 -1.47 10.39 -16.41
C LYS A 151 -2.30 9.14 -16.63
N ASP A 152 -2.16 8.14 -15.75
CA ASP A 152 -2.94 6.90 -15.82
C ASP A 152 -4.44 7.18 -15.65
N MET A 153 -4.83 8.17 -14.83
CA MET A 153 -6.22 8.63 -14.74
C MET A 153 -6.73 9.24 -16.05
N GLN A 154 -5.92 10.09 -16.72
CA GLN A 154 -6.28 10.69 -18.00
C GLN A 154 -6.46 9.63 -19.10
N ASN A 155 -5.66 8.57 -19.02
CA ASN A 155 -5.70 7.46 -19.98
C ASN A 155 -6.73 6.37 -19.60
N GLY A 156 -7.53 6.58 -18.56
CA GLY A 156 -8.53 5.60 -18.10
C GLY A 156 -7.96 4.32 -17.49
N LYS A 157 -6.67 4.29 -17.14
CA LYS A 157 -6.00 3.13 -16.51
C LYS A 157 -6.10 3.12 -15.00
N PHE A 158 -6.32 4.28 -14.40
CA PHE A 158 -6.49 4.42 -12.95
C PHE A 158 -7.75 5.23 -12.64
N ARG A 159 -8.55 4.80 -11.66
CA ARG A 159 -9.80 5.46 -11.28
C ARG A 159 -9.52 6.74 -10.50
N LYS A 160 -10.18 7.81 -10.90
CA LYS A 160 -10.06 9.13 -10.25
C LYS A 160 -10.53 9.12 -8.79
N ASP A 161 -11.61 8.42 -8.50
CA ASP A 161 -12.19 8.31 -7.15
C ASP A 161 -11.23 7.57 -6.19
N LEU A 162 -10.62 6.47 -6.64
CA LEU A 162 -9.62 5.75 -5.88
C LEU A 162 -8.36 6.59 -5.64
N TYR A 163 -7.89 7.30 -6.67
CA TYR A 163 -6.73 8.17 -6.55
C TYR A 163 -6.89 9.18 -5.40
N TYR A 164 -7.99 9.91 -5.36
CA TYR A 164 -8.22 10.90 -4.30
C TYR A 164 -8.42 10.26 -2.92
N ARG A 165 -8.91 9.04 -2.84
CA ARG A 165 -9.06 8.33 -1.58
C ARG A 165 -7.72 7.81 -1.03
N LEU A 166 -6.80 7.40 -1.90
CA LEU A 166 -5.46 6.94 -1.53
C LEU A 166 -4.48 8.09 -1.29
N SER A 167 -4.55 9.15 -2.12
CA SER A 167 -3.56 10.24 -2.13
C SER A 167 -3.88 11.37 -1.13
N THR A 168 -4.40 11.03 0.04
CA THR A 168 -4.60 12.01 1.12
C THR A 168 -3.25 12.63 1.53
N ILE A 169 -2.23 11.78 1.63
CA ILE A 169 -0.84 12.20 1.80
C ILE A 169 -0.01 11.66 0.63
N LYS A 170 0.88 12.48 0.11
CA LYS A 170 1.82 12.11 -0.96
C LYS A 170 3.25 12.25 -0.46
N ILE A 171 4.04 11.20 -0.65
CA ILE A 171 5.49 11.18 -0.37
C ILE A 171 6.21 10.91 -1.69
N TYR A 172 7.15 11.77 -2.06
CA TYR A 172 7.97 11.59 -3.26
C TYR A 172 9.41 11.31 -2.85
N ILE A 173 9.91 10.11 -3.19
CA ILE A 173 11.30 9.75 -2.97
C ILE A 173 12.06 9.85 -4.29
N GLU A 174 13.09 10.71 -4.29
CA GLU A 174 13.95 10.90 -5.45
C GLU A 174 14.89 9.72 -5.64
N PRO A 175 15.23 9.37 -6.91
CA PRO A 175 16.26 8.38 -7.18
C PRO A 175 17.63 8.84 -6.68
N LEU A 176 18.51 7.88 -6.36
CA LEU A 176 19.80 8.16 -5.73
C LEU A 176 20.70 9.11 -6.56
N ARG A 177 20.57 9.07 -7.89
CA ARG A 177 21.29 9.99 -8.79
C ARG A 177 20.95 11.47 -8.58
N ASN A 178 19.77 11.78 -8.00
CA ASN A 178 19.33 13.16 -7.69
C ASN A 178 19.66 13.56 -6.24
N ARG A 179 20.25 12.65 -5.46
CA ARG A 179 20.64 12.86 -4.06
C ARG A 179 22.01 12.25 -3.77
N PRO A 180 23.07 12.63 -4.53
CA PRO A 180 24.40 12.02 -4.45
C PRO A 180 25.05 12.18 -3.07
N GLU A 181 24.67 13.18 -2.30
CA GLU A 181 25.11 13.38 -0.91
C GLU A 181 24.71 12.27 0.05
N ASP A 182 23.71 11.44 -0.30
CA ASP A 182 23.30 10.31 0.51
C ASP A 182 24.19 9.08 0.30
N ILE A 183 24.93 9.00 -0.83
CA ILE A 183 25.72 7.82 -1.22
C ILE A 183 26.75 7.42 -0.15
N PRO A 184 27.57 8.33 0.40
CA PRO A 184 28.55 7.98 1.42
C PRO A 184 27.91 7.32 2.65
N HIS A 185 26.73 7.78 3.06
CA HIS A 185 26.01 7.29 4.24
C HIS A 185 25.29 5.95 4.02
N LEU A 186 25.17 5.48 2.78
CA LEU A 186 24.59 4.19 2.43
C LEU A 186 25.63 3.08 2.33
N ILE A 187 26.93 3.42 2.27
CA ILE A 187 28.05 2.49 2.13
C ILE A 187 28.61 2.10 3.52
N GLU A 188 28.39 2.89 4.54
CA GLU A 188 28.74 2.61 5.95
C GLU A 188 27.78 1.58 6.57
#